data_78991f160f7f3fbb9d7ccf7afa7602e2
#
_entry.id   78991f160f7f3fbb9d7ccf7afa7602e2
#
_cell.length_a   1.000
_cell.length_b   1.000
_cell.length_c   1.000
_cell.angle_alpha   90.00
_cell.angle_beta   90.00
_cell.angle_gamma   90.00
#
_symmetry.space_group_name_H-M   'P 1'
#
loop_
_entity.id
_entity.type
_entity.pdbx_description
1 polymer ?
#
loop_
_entity_poly.entity_id
_entity_poly.type
_entity_poly.pdbx_seq_one_letter_code
_entity_poly.pdbx_strand_id
1 'polypeptide(L)'
;MADQIWRYAELGYLEQKSSKLLQEFLVKQNFDVRRGVDGIDTAFVATAGSGLPTIAILAEFDALPGLSQKAVPYREPMESGGSGHACGHHLFGAASVAAGAR
;
A
#
# COMPACT_ATOMS: atom_id res chain seq x y z
N MET A 1 -9.11 -3.23 -2.45
CA MET A 1 -7.70 -2.76 -2.37
C MET A 1 -6.78 -3.82 -1.77
N ALA A 2 -6.99 -4.27 -0.53
CA ALA A 2 -6.08 -5.23 0.12
C ALA A 2 -5.79 -6.48 -0.73
N ASP A 3 -6.80 -7.15 -1.26
CA ASP A 3 -6.62 -8.35 -2.12
C ASP A 3 -5.84 -8.08 -3.40
N GLN A 4 -5.94 -6.85 -3.95
CA GLN A 4 -5.17 -6.46 -5.13
C GLN A 4 -3.70 -6.27 -4.78
N ILE A 5 -3.40 -5.57 -3.66
CA ILE A 5 -2.04 -5.37 -3.17
C ILE A 5 -1.41 -6.72 -2.82
N TRP A 6 -2.17 -7.61 -2.16
CA TRP A 6 -1.75 -8.99 -1.92
C TRP A 6 -1.29 -9.71 -3.19
N ARG A 7 -2.07 -9.60 -4.28
CA ARG A 7 -1.75 -10.24 -5.56
C ARG A 7 -0.59 -9.59 -6.29
N TYR A 8 -0.40 -8.27 -6.13
CA TYR A 8 0.74 -7.57 -6.73
C TYR A 8 2.05 -7.98 -6.08
N ALA A 9 2.07 -8.15 -4.77
CA ALA A 9 3.21 -8.59 -3.97
C ALA A 9 4.51 -7.89 -4.38
N GLU A 10 4.47 -6.57 -4.57
CA GLU A 10 5.59 -5.77 -5.02
C GLU A 10 6.56 -5.48 -3.87
N LEU A 11 7.85 -5.64 -4.14
CA LEU A 11 8.91 -5.36 -3.16
C LEU A 11 9.09 -3.87 -2.91
N GLY A 12 9.69 -3.51 -1.78
CA GLY A 12 10.01 -2.14 -1.42
C GLY A 12 10.76 -1.39 -2.53
N TYR A 13 10.37 -0.15 -2.77
CA TYR A 13 10.76 0.74 -3.88
C TYR A 13 10.26 0.34 -5.26
N LEU A 14 9.60 -0.81 -5.42
CA LEU A 14 9.07 -1.31 -6.68
C LEU A 14 7.53 -1.38 -6.70
N GLU A 15 6.86 -0.83 -5.68
CA GLU A 15 5.42 -0.92 -5.43
C GLU A 15 4.60 -0.01 -6.36
N GLN A 16 4.85 -0.06 -7.66
CA GLN A 16 4.24 0.85 -8.64
C GLN A 16 2.71 0.71 -8.71
N LYS A 17 2.21 -0.53 -8.78
CA LYS A 17 0.78 -0.82 -8.89
C LYS A 17 0.06 -0.56 -7.57
N SER A 18 0.67 -0.99 -6.46
CA SER A 18 0.12 -0.82 -5.11
C SER A 18 0.02 0.66 -4.74
N SER A 19 1.08 1.42 -4.95
CA SER A 19 1.12 2.86 -4.74
C SER A 19 0.07 3.58 -5.59
N LYS A 20 0.01 3.27 -6.88
CA LYS A 20 -0.97 3.87 -7.80
C LYS A 20 -2.40 3.58 -7.36
N LEU A 21 -2.71 2.35 -6.98
CA LEU A 21 -4.04 1.94 -6.51
C LEU A 21 -4.50 2.76 -5.30
N LEU A 22 -3.63 2.94 -4.30
CA LEU A 22 -3.93 3.70 -3.10
C LEU A 22 -4.09 5.20 -3.40
N GLN A 23 -3.22 5.75 -4.26
CA GLN A 23 -3.31 7.15 -4.70
C GLN A 23 -4.62 7.43 -5.45
N GLU A 24 -5.02 6.56 -6.40
CA GLU A 24 -6.26 6.70 -7.15
C GLU A 24 -7.50 6.65 -6.25
N PHE A 25 -7.47 5.82 -5.21
CA PHE A 25 -8.53 5.79 -4.20
C PHE A 25 -8.62 7.14 -3.47
N LEU A 26 -7.50 7.69 -2.98
CA LEU A 26 -7.46 8.94 -2.24
C LEU A 26 -7.85 10.15 -3.11
N VAL A 27 -7.43 10.18 -4.38
CA VAL A 27 -7.89 11.21 -5.34
C VAL A 27 -9.42 11.18 -5.48
N LYS A 28 -10.03 10.00 -5.58
CA LYS A 28 -11.51 9.86 -5.63
C LYS A 28 -12.20 10.30 -4.34
N GLN A 29 -11.47 10.33 -3.23
CA GLN A 29 -11.94 10.86 -1.94
C GLN A 29 -11.60 12.36 -1.75
N ASN A 30 -11.23 13.06 -2.83
CA ASN A 30 -10.87 14.49 -2.85
C ASN A 30 -9.62 14.85 -2.04
N PHE A 31 -8.67 13.94 -1.91
CA PHE A 31 -7.34 14.26 -1.37
C PHE A 31 -6.46 14.87 -2.46
N ASP A 32 -5.64 15.85 -2.07
CA ASP A 32 -4.49 16.31 -2.87
C ASP A 32 -3.32 15.33 -2.68
N VAL A 33 -2.84 14.72 -3.77
CA VAL A 33 -1.83 13.67 -3.74
C VAL A 33 -0.53 14.14 -4.38
N ARG A 34 0.53 14.22 -3.58
CA ARG A 34 1.89 14.51 -4.01
C ARG A 34 2.71 13.22 -4.09
N ARG A 35 3.21 12.90 -5.28
CA ARG A 35 3.99 11.70 -5.61
C ARG A 35 5.49 11.96 -5.54
N GLY A 36 6.27 10.88 -5.48
CA GLY A 36 7.74 10.94 -5.57
C GLY A 36 8.39 11.70 -4.41
N VAL A 37 7.83 11.56 -3.20
CA VAL A 37 8.32 12.27 -2.02
C VAL A 37 9.75 11.83 -1.71
N ASP A 38 10.63 12.79 -1.49
CA ASP A 38 12.08 12.60 -1.22
C ASP A 38 12.82 11.76 -2.27
N GLY A 39 12.36 11.80 -3.55
CA GLY A 39 12.96 11.05 -4.64
C GLY A 39 12.62 9.56 -4.67
N ILE A 40 11.68 9.11 -3.85
CA ILE A 40 11.16 7.74 -3.86
C ILE A 40 9.91 7.69 -4.74
N ASP A 41 10.01 7.13 -5.94
CA ASP A 41 8.95 7.13 -6.96
C ASP A 41 7.62 6.56 -6.48
N THR A 42 7.66 5.56 -5.61
CA THR A 42 6.49 4.88 -5.08
C THR A 42 5.92 5.53 -3.82
N ALA A 43 6.67 6.44 -3.18
CA ALA A 43 6.20 7.17 -2.00
C ALA A 43 5.26 8.32 -2.38
N PHE A 44 4.27 8.58 -1.55
CA PHE A 44 3.35 9.69 -1.73
C PHE A 44 2.84 10.24 -0.39
N VAL A 45 2.40 11.48 -0.42
CA VAL A 45 1.66 12.12 0.67
C VAL A 45 0.32 12.59 0.11
N ALA A 46 -0.75 12.27 0.80
CA ALA A 46 -2.09 12.74 0.48
C ALA A 46 -2.62 13.63 1.61
N THR A 47 -3.16 14.77 1.27
CA THR A 47 -3.67 15.78 2.23
C THR A 47 -5.12 16.11 1.94
N ALA A 48 -5.92 16.31 2.99
CA ALA A 48 -7.28 16.81 2.88
C ALA A 48 -7.61 17.70 4.08
N GLY A 49 -8.58 18.59 3.90
CA GLY A 49 -9.01 19.52 4.94
C GLY A 49 -8.10 20.73 5.09
N SER A 50 -8.35 21.52 6.14
CA SER A 50 -7.61 22.74 6.43
C SER A 50 -7.63 23.04 7.92
N GLY A 51 -6.67 23.86 8.37
CA GLY A 51 -6.57 24.26 9.78
C GLY A 51 -5.69 23.35 10.61
N LEU A 52 -5.73 23.53 11.92
CA LEU A 52 -4.93 22.81 12.90
C LEU A 52 -5.85 22.12 13.93
N PRO A 53 -5.41 20.99 14.53
CA PRO A 53 -4.13 20.30 14.29
C PRO A 53 -4.13 19.51 12.97
N THR A 54 -2.93 19.19 12.46
CA THR A 54 -2.74 18.24 11.37
C THR A 54 -2.51 16.85 11.95
N ILE A 55 -3.30 15.88 11.52
CA ILE A 55 -3.16 14.47 11.93
C ILE A 55 -2.57 13.69 10.76
N ALA A 56 -1.51 12.92 11.02
CA ALA A 56 -0.89 12.05 10.03
C ALA A 56 -1.23 10.58 10.31
N ILE A 57 -1.63 9.87 9.25
CA ILE A 57 -1.84 8.41 9.26
C ILE A 57 -0.77 7.81 8.37
N LEU A 58 0.06 6.92 8.93
CA LEU A 58 1.10 6.21 8.19
C LEU A 58 0.52 4.99 7.49
N ALA A 59 1.13 4.62 6.35
CA ALA A 59 0.78 3.43 5.58
C ALA A 59 2.04 2.81 4.97
N GLU A 60 2.08 1.49 4.93
CA GLU A 60 3.07 0.69 4.22
C GLU A 60 2.34 -0.32 3.35
N PHE A 61 2.94 -0.73 2.23
CA PHE A 61 2.27 -1.64 1.28
C PHE A 61 3.25 -2.51 0.48
N ASP A 62 4.51 -2.59 0.91
CA ASP A 62 5.55 -3.45 0.34
C ASP A 62 5.39 -4.91 0.76
N ALA A 63 5.81 -5.82 -0.12
CA ALA A 63 5.92 -7.25 0.12
C ALA A 63 7.38 -7.64 0.45
N LEU A 64 7.56 -8.86 0.93
CA LEU A 64 8.87 -9.43 1.28
C LEU A 64 9.32 -10.46 0.25
N PRO A 65 10.64 -10.56 -0.04
CA PRO A 65 11.17 -11.54 -0.99
C PRO A 65 11.03 -12.97 -0.47
N GLY A 66 10.76 -13.91 -1.36
CA GLY A 66 10.74 -15.35 -1.06
C GLY A 66 9.55 -15.82 -0.23
N LEU A 67 8.56 -14.97 0.03
CA LEU A 67 7.42 -15.25 0.90
C LEU A 67 6.08 -15.31 0.16
N SER A 68 6.12 -15.70 -1.13
CA SER A 68 4.91 -15.95 -1.91
C SER A 68 4.01 -16.97 -1.23
N GLN A 69 2.71 -16.67 -1.16
CA GLN A 69 1.75 -17.51 -0.44
C GLN A 69 0.37 -17.43 -1.07
N LYS A 70 -0.28 -18.56 -1.22
CA LYS A 70 -1.70 -18.66 -1.55
C LYS A 70 -2.57 -18.31 -0.33
N ALA A 71 -3.84 -17.95 -0.57
CA ALA A 71 -4.81 -17.73 0.50
C ALA A 71 -5.35 -19.04 1.07
N VAL A 72 -4.46 -19.84 1.68
CA VAL A 72 -4.74 -21.13 2.32
C VAL A 72 -4.07 -21.18 3.69
N PRO A 73 -4.59 -21.99 4.65
CA PRO A 73 -4.08 -22.00 6.03
C PRO A 73 -2.78 -22.82 6.22
N TYR A 74 -2.10 -23.18 5.16
CA TYR A 74 -0.84 -23.92 5.16
C TYR A 74 0.13 -23.31 4.15
N ARG A 75 1.41 -23.60 4.27
CA ARG A 75 2.45 -23.07 3.39
C ARG A 75 2.28 -23.61 1.97
N GLU A 76 1.88 -22.75 1.06
CA GLU A 76 1.79 -23.05 -0.37
C GLU A 76 2.09 -21.78 -1.18
N PRO A 77 3.28 -21.65 -1.78
CA PRO A 77 3.62 -20.50 -2.62
C PRO A 77 2.70 -20.41 -3.85
N MET A 78 2.31 -19.19 -4.25
CA MET A 78 1.72 -18.94 -5.57
C MET A 78 2.80 -19.09 -6.66
N GLU A 79 4.01 -18.60 -6.36
CA GLU A 79 5.17 -18.65 -7.22
C GLU A 79 6.39 -19.05 -6.38
N SER A 80 7.12 -20.07 -6.84
CA SER A 80 8.33 -20.54 -6.13
C SER A 80 9.37 -19.44 -6.08
N GLY A 81 9.83 -19.08 -4.88
CA GLY A 81 10.79 -17.99 -4.67
C GLY A 81 10.22 -16.57 -4.86
N GLY A 82 8.95 -16.44 -5.22
CA GLY A 82 8.29 -15.14 -5.40
C GLY A 82 8.08 -14.38 -4.11
N SER A 83 7.76 -13.09 -4.22
CA SER A 83 7.44 -12.19 -3.10
C SER A 83 6.04 -12.43 -2.53
N GLY A 84 5.83 -12.01 -1.28
CA GLY A 84 4.52 -12.12 -0.62
C GLY A 84 4.39 -11.25 0.62
N HIS A 85 3.15 -11.00 1.04
CA HIS A 85 2.80 -10.12 2.16
C HIS A 85 2.79 -10.85 3.52
N ALA A 86 3.93 -11.29 3.99
CA ALA A 86 4.04 -11.96 5.29
C ALA A 86 3.90 -11.02 6.50
N CYS A 87 4.20 -9.72 6.34
CA CYS A 87 4.01 -8.69 7.37
C CYS A 87 2.59 -8.09 7.39
N GLY A 88 1.75 -8.39 6.40
CA GLY A 88 0.39 -7.85 6.35
C GLY A 88 0.29 -6.41 5.84
N HIS A 89 1.32 -5.86 5.20
CA HIS A 89 1.33 -4.47 4.70
C HIS A 89 0.23 -4.19 3.66
N HIS A 90 -0.25 -5.20 2.93
CA HIS A 90 -1.43 -5.09 2.07
C HIS A 90 -2.70 -4.69 2.83
N LEU A 91 -2.85 -5.17 4.08
CA LEU A 91 -3.93 -4.76 4.99
C LEU A 91 -3.65 -3.38 5.59
N PHE A 92 -2.42 -3.14 6.02
CA PHE A 92 -2.00 -1.89 6.63
C PHE A 92 -2.21 -0.71 5.68
N GLY A 93 -1.71 -0.78 4.45
CA GLY A 93 -1.90 0.27 3.45
C GLY A 93 -3.38 0.54 3.13
N ALA A 94 -4.15 -0.52 2.87
CA ALA A 94 -5.58 -0.39 2.58
C ALA A 94 -6.39 0.18 3.76
N ALA A 95 -6.10 -0.26 4.99
CA ALA A 95 -6.78 0.22 6.20
C ALA A 95 -6.46 1.68 6.50
N SER A 96 -5.18 2.08 6.36
CA SER A 96 -4.72 3.45 6.62
C SER A 96 -5.37 4.46 5.68
N VAL A 97 -5.40 4.19 4.37
CA VAL A 97 -6.07 5.10 3.42
C VAL A 97 -7.58 5.12 3.62
N ALA A 98 -8.20 4.01 3.98
CA ALA A 98 -9.62 3.98 4.29
C ALA A 98 -9.96 4.75 5.58
N ALA A 99 -9.10 4.71 6.58
CA ALA A 99 -9.24 5.48 7.81
C ALA A 99 -9.09 6.99 7.56
N GLY A 100 -8.09 7.39 6.75
CA GLY A 100 -7.87 8.79 6.39
C GLY A 100 -9.01 9.40 5.57
N ALA A 101 -9.74 8.59 4.81
CA ALA A 101 -10.85 9.03 3.95
C ALA A 101 -12.19 9.21 4.69
N ARG A 102 -12.23 9.00 5.99
CA ARG A 102 -13.43 9.16 6.84
C ARG A 102 -13.43 10.47 7.59
#